data_5e1c0e09fe350e983361aac078ba66ae
#
_entry.id   5e1c0e09fe350e983361aac078ba66ae
#
_cell.length_a   1.000
_cell.length_b   1.000
_cell.length_c   1.000
_cell.angle_alpha   90.00
_cell.angle_beta   90.00
_cell.angle_gamma   90.00
#
_symmetry.space_group_name_H-M   'P 1'
#
loop_
_entity.id
_entity.type
_entity.pdbx_description
1 polymer ?
#
loop_
_entity_poly.entity_id
_entity_poly.type
_entity_poly.pdbx_seq_one_letter_code
_entity_poly.pdbx_strand_id
1 'polypeptide(L)'
;LQAARVLQKSQMIIFNDKTEDLKAKDVGRIASQYYVLQTSVEIFNDMMRPRSGEADVLKMISMSGEFDNIQSRDTESKELQRLRDEVAQTEVAGGNDTPHAKTNLLLQAYIAPKLRTLL
;
A
#
# COMPACT_ATOMS: atom_id res chain seq x y z
N LEU A 1 7.36 -6.70 -25.08
CA LEU A 1 7.45 -8.09 -24.59
C LEU A 1 7.91 -8.15 -23.14
N GLN A 2 8.96 -7.42 -22.79
CA GLN A 2 9.48 -7.41 -21.43
C GLN A 2 8.48 -6.81 -20.44
N ALA A 3 7.83 -5.71 -20.82
CA ALA A 3 6.78 -5.09 -19.98
C ALA A 3 5.60 -6.05 -19.79
N ALA A 4 5.20 -6.78 -20.81
CA ALA A 4 4.11 -7.76 -20.71
C ALA A 4 4.47 -8.88 -19.73
N ARG A 5 5.71 -9.34 -19.73
CA ARG A 5 6.17 -10.37 -18.79
C ARG A 5 6.19 -9.89 -17.35
N VAL A 6 6.58 -8.63 -17.13
CA VAL A 6 6.54 -8.02 -15.80
C VAL A 6 5.10 -7.93 -15.28
N LEU A 7 4.17 -7.50 -16.12
CA LEU A 7 2.75 -7.42 -15.77
C LEU A 7 2.14 -8.80 -15.49
N GLN A 8 2.55 -9.82 -16.26
CA GLN A 8 2.12 -11.19 -16.00
C GLN A 8 2.64 -11.71 -14.67
N LYS A 9 3.88 -11.42 -14.34
CA LYS A 9 4.47 -11.80 -13.04
C LYS A 9 3.72 -11.17 -11.87
N SER A 10 3.27 -9.93 -12.04
CA SER A 10 2.43 -9.24 -11.05
C SER A 10 0.98 -9.70 -11.06
N GLN A 11 0.63 -10.66 -11.89
CA GLN A 11 -0.72 -11.21 -12.02
C GLN A 11 -1.78 -10.21 -12.49
N MET A 12 -1.37 -9.18 -13.20
CA MET A 12 -2.26 -8.16 -13.75
C MET A 12 -2.84 -8.56 -15.11
N ILE A 13 -2.09 -9.38 -15.85
CA ILE A 13 -2.50 -9.85 -17.17
C ILE A 13 -2.15 -11.33 -17.34
N ILE A 14 -2.78 -11.94 -18.35
CA ILE A 14 -2.35 -13.22 -18.92
C ILE A 14 -1.71 -12.90 -20.27
N PHE A 15 -0.48 -13.33 -20.44
CA PHE A 15 0.29 -13.11 -21.68
C PHE A 15 0.69 -14.44 -22.29
N ASN A 16 0.42 -14.62 -23.58
CA ASN A 16 0.83 -15.80 -24.33
C ASN A 16 2.06 -15.46 -25.16
N ASP A 17 3.22 -16.01 -24.81
CA ASP A 17 4.50 -15.75 -25.49
C ASP A 17 4.48 -16.16 -26.97
N LYS A 18 3.69 -17.18 -27.32
CA LYS A 18 3.65 -17.73 -28.67
C LYS A 18 2.78 -16.88 -29.61
N THR A 19 1.61 -16.48 -29.15
CA THR A 19 0.64 -15.71 -29.94
C THR A 19 0.73 -14.21 -29.71
N GLU A 20 1.44 -13.80 -28.66
CA GLU A 20 1.52 -12.42 -28.16
C GLU A 20 0.17 -11.83 -27.76
N ASP A 21 -0.81 -12.68 -27.48
CA ASP A 21 -2.11 -12.26 -26.99
C ASP A 21 -2.05 -11.82 -25.53
N LEU A 22 -2.76 -10.75 -25.22
CA LEU A 22 -2.87 -10.18 -23.88
C LEU A 22 -4.31 -10.24 -23.40
N LYS A 23 -4.50 -10.61 -22.15
CA LYS A 23 -5.81 -10.55 -21.50
C LYS A 23 -5.66 -9.94 -20.10
N ALA A 24 -6.45 -8.91 -19.80
CA ALA A 24 -6.45 -8.29 -18.47
C ALA A 24 -7.11 -9.19 -17.44
N LYS A 25 -6.46 -9.33 -16.28
CA LYS A 25 -7.06 -9.93 -15.08
C LYS A 25 -7.74 -8.83 -14.27
N ASP A 26 -8.60 -9.22 -13.32
CA ASP A 26 -9.34 -8.25 -12.48
C ASP A 26 -8.40 -7.31 -11.74
N VAL A 27 -7.31 -7.83 -11.18
CA VAL A 27 -6.30 -7.02 -10.49
C VAL A 27 -5.72 -5.95 -11.43
N GLY A 28 -5.43 -6.32 -12.68
CA GLY A 28 -4.91 -5.38 -13.67
C GLY A 28 -5.90 -4.29 -14.04
N ARG A 29 -7.18 -4.64 -14.16
CA ARG A 29 -8.25 -3.67 -14.43
C ARG A 29 -8.39 -2.68 -13.28
N ILE A 30 -8.38 -3.16 -12.04
CA ILE A 30 -8.49 -2.31 -10.85
C ILE A 30 -7.28 -1.39 -10.75
N ALA A 31 -6.08 -1.92 -10.93
CA ALA A 31 -4.86 -1.11 -10.89
C ALA A 31 -4.86 0.00 -11.95
N SER A 32 -5.31 -0.32 -13.17
CA SER A 32 -5.44 0.65 -14.25
C SER A 32 -6.50 1.72 -13.93
N GLN A 33 -7.64 1.31 -13.39
CA GLN A 33 -8.74 2.22 -13.05
C GLN A 33 -8.34 3.26 -12.00
N TYR A 34 -7.55 2.85 -11.01
CA TYR A 34 -7.13 3.72 -9.90
C TYR A 34 -5.70 4.22 -10.02
N TYR A 35 -5.03 3.98 -11.16
CA TYR A 35 -3.65 4.41 -11.42
C TYR A 35 -2.66 3.88 -10.37
N VAL A 36 -2.83 2.64 -9.95
CA VAL A 36 -1.95 1.99 -8.98
C VAL A 36 -0.69 1.47 -9.68
N LEU A 37 0.48 1.74 -9.10
CA LEU A 37 1.75 1.29 -9.65
C LEU A 37 1.85 -0.24 -9.66
N GLN A 38 2.48 -0.80 -10.69
CA GLN A 38 2.72 -2.23 -10.81
C GLN A 38 3.51 -2.78 -9.61
N THR A 39 4.50 -2.04 -9.12
CA THR A 39 5.29 -2.41 -7.94
C THR A 39 4.43 -2.49 -6.68
N SER A 40 3.44 -1.63 -6.55
CA SER A 40 2.47 -1.68 -5.44
C SER A 40 1.62 -2.94 -5.51
N VAL A 41 1.20 -3.34 -6.72
CA VAL A 41 0.44 -4.58 -6.93
C VAL A 41 1.25 -5.80 -6.51
N GLU A 42 2.55 -5.84 -6.79
CA GLU A 42 3.42 -6.92 -6.34
C GLU A 42 3.45 -7.02 -4.81
N ILE A 43 3.58 -5.89 -4.12
CA ILE A 43 3.57 -5.85 -2.66
C ILE A 43 2.25 -6.39 -2.12
N PHE A 44 1.12 -5.99 -2.70
CA PHE A 44 -0.19 -6.45 -2.29
C PHE A 44 -0.35 -7.95 -2.52
N ASN A 45 0.11 -8.47 -3.65
CA ASN A 45 0.07 -9.91 -3.93
C ASN A 45 0.88 -10.72 -2.91
N ASP A 46 2.03 -10.20 -2.50
CA ASP A 46 2.92 -10.88 -1.55
C ASP A 46 2.39 -10.84 -0.12
N MET A 47 1.75 -9.76 0.28
CA MET A 47 1.37 -9.52 1.67
C MET A 47 -0.09 -9.83 2.00
N MET A 48 -1.00 -9.73 1.02
CA MET A 48 -2.42 -9.92 1.26
C MET A 48 -2.76 -11.38 1.53
N ARG A 49 -3.56 -11.60 2.56
CA ARG A 49 -4.05 -12.93 2.95
C ARG A 49 -5.56 -12.85 3.17
N PRO A 50 -6.30 -13.97 3.05
CA PRO A 50 -7.76 -13.96 3.23
C PRO A 50 -8.23 -13.43 4.58
N ARG A 51 -7.39 -13.53 5.60
CA ARG A 51 -7.69 -13.08 6.97
C ARG A 51 -6.98 -11.79 7.35
N SER A 52 -6.52 -11.01 6.37
CA SER A 52 -5.88 -9.72 6.64
C SER A 52 -6.84 -8.78 7.36
N GLY A 53 -6.40 -8.22 8.49
CA GLY A 53 -7.15 -7.22 9.24
C GLY A 53 -6.79 -5.80 8.81
N GLU A 54 -7.38 -4.82 9.49
CA GLU A 54 -7.14 -3.40 9.20
C GLU A 54 -5.66 -3.02 9.32
N ALA A 55 -4.98 -3.53 10.35
CA ALA A 55 -3.56 -3.27 10.56
C ALA A 55 -2.72 -3.81 9.39
N ASP A 56 -3.05 -4.99 8.88
CA ASP A 56 -2.36 -5.60 7.75
C ASP A 56 -2.55 -4.79 6.46
N VAL A 57 -3.77 -4.32 6.22
CA VAL A 57 -4.10 -3.49 5.04
C VAL A 57 -3.34 -2.17 5.10
N LEU A 58 -3.35 -1.49 6.24
CA LEU A 58 -2.63 -0.23 6.42
C LEU A 58 -1.12 -0.41 6.25
N LYS A 59 -0.58 -1.52 6.73
CA LYS A 59 0.83 -1.86 6.55
C LYS A 59 1.17 -2.03 5.06
N MET A 60 0.36 -2.79 4.32
CA MET A 60 0.56 -2.98 2.88
C MET A 60 0.54 -1.65 2.11
N ILE A 61 -0.45 -0.82 2.38
CA ILE A 61 -0.59 0.48 1.73
C ILE A 61 0.63 1.36 2.04
N SER A 62 1.07 1.37 3.30
CA SER A 62 2.21 2.17 3.74
C SER A 62 3.52 1.74 3.08
N MET A 63 3.64 0.46 2.70
CA MET A 63 4.82 -0.08 2.04
C MET A 63 4.75 0.03 0.52
N SER A 64 3.63 0.49 -0.04
CA SER A 64 3.47 0.58 -1.49
C SER A 64 4.37 1.67 -2.09
N GLY A 65 4.69 1.52 -3.37
CA GLY A 65 5.51 2.47 -4.11
C GLY A 65 4.90 3.86 -4.23
N GLU A 66 3.59 3.99 -3.98
CA GLU A 66 2.89 5.28 -4.00
C GLU A 66 3.47 6.27 -2.98
N PHE A 67 4.07 5.77 -1.90
CA PHE A 67 4.58 6.57 -0.79
C PHE A 67 6.11 6.54 -0.66
N ASP A 68 6.82 6.09 -1.70
CA ASP A 68 8.28 5.98 -1.67
C ASP A 68 9.00 7.30 -1.42
N ASN A 69 8.35 8.43 -1.70
CA ASN A 69 8.91 9.75 -1.51
C ASN A 69 8.82 10.25 -0.06
N ILE A 70 8.07 9.58 0.79
CA ILE A 70 7.93 9.96 2.20
C ILE A 70 9.15 9.47 2.97
N GLN A 71 9.81 10.39 3.67
CA GLN A 71 10.97 10.09 4.49
C GLN A 71 10.71 10.53 5.93
N SER A 72 11.28 9.77 6.87
CA SER A 72 11.22 10.12 8.28
C SER A 72 12.36 11.04 8.66
N ARG A 73 12.07 12.02 9.52
CA ARG A 73 13.06 12.96 10.05
C ARG A 73 13.14 12.82 11.57
N ASP A 74 14.35 12.94 12.11
CA ASP A 74 14.56 12.80 13.56
C ASP A 74 13.74 13.83 14.36
N THR A 75 13.57 15.03 13.79
CA THR A 75 12.81 16.11 14.43
C THR A 75 11.32 15.82 14.57
N GLU A 76 10.81 14.85 13.83
CA GLU A 76 9.39 14.48 13.81
C GLU A 76 9.02 13.37 14.80
N SER A 77 10.03 12.78 15.47
CA SER A 77 9.83 11.60 16.30
C SER A 77 8.80 11.81 17.42
N LYS A 78 8.81 12.97 18.06
CA LYS A 78 7.86 13.29 19.13
C LYS A 78 6.42 13.38 18.61
N GLU A 79 6.24 14.04 17.47
CA GLU A 79 4.92 14.18 16.86
C GLU A 79 4.39 12.84 16.37
N LEU A 80 5.25 12.01 15.80
CA LEU A 80 4.86 10.67 15.37
C LEU A 80 4.49 9.79 16.57
N GLN A 81 5.22 9.90 17.68
CA GLN A 81 4.86 9.18 18.90
C GLN A 81 3.52 9.63 19.44
N ARG A 82 3.24 10.91 19.38
CA ARG A 82 1.94 11.46 19.77
C ARG A 82 0.81 10.90 18.91
N LEU A 83 1.00 10.84 17.59
CA LEU A 83 0.03 10.24 16.68
C LEU A 83 -0.20 8.76 17.00
N ARG A 84 0.88 8.05 17.33
CA ARG A 84 0.80 6.63 17.71
C ARG A 84 -0.02 6.44 18.98
N ASP A 85 0.16 7.29 19.96
CA ASP A 85 -0.49 7.17 21.27
C ASP A 85 -1.94 7.68 21.26
N GLU A 86 -2.20 8.78 20.55
CA GLU A 86 -3.48 9.50 20.64
C GLU A 86 -4.43 9.26 19.46
N VAL A 87 -3.90 8.95 18.27
CA VAL A 87 -4.69 8.92 17.03
C VAL A 87 -4.79 7.52 16.43
N ALA A 88 -3.72 6.73 16.49
CA ALA A 88 -3.68 5.44 15.83
C ALA A 88 -4.73 4.48 16.38
N GLN A 89 -5.53 3.91 15.47
CA GLN A 89 -6.57 2.94 15.81
C GLN A 89 -6.06 1.50 15.73
N THR A 90 -4.99 1.28 14.99
CA THR A 90 -4.38 -0.03 14.83
C THR A 90 -2.89 0.04 15.14
N GLU A 91 -2.32 -1.10 15.48
CA GLU A 91 -0.87 -1.21 15.70
C GLU A 91 -0.09 -0.88 14.42
N VAL A 92 1.00 -0.14 14.60
CA VAL A 92 1.90 0.26 13.52
C VAL A 92 3.25 -0.41 13.71
N ALA A 93 3.63 -1.23 12.73
CA ALA A 93 4.93 -1.92 12.74
C ALA A 93 6.07 -0.92 12.48
N GLY A 94 7.17 -1.14 13.17
CA GLY A 94 8.38 -0.31 13.03
C GLY A 94 8.39 0.90 13.94
N GLY A 95 9.57 1.51 14.09
CA GLY A 95 9.77 2.69 14.91
C GLY A 95 9.43 3.98 14.17
N ASN A 96 9.38 5.09 14.91
CA ASN A 96 9.06 6.40 14.36
C ASN A 96 10.12 6.93 13.38
N ASP A 97 11.24 6.26 13.28
CA ASP A 97 12.32 6.55 12.34
C ASP A 97 12.13 5.86 10.98
N THR A 98 11.15 4.98 10.84
CA THR A 98 10.90 4.28 9.59
C THR A 98 9.87 5.04 8.72
N PRO A 99 10.14 5.19 7.40
CA PRO A 99 9.19 5.85 6.50
C PRO A 99 7.82 5.17 6.44
N HIS A 100 7.79 3.85 6.51
CA HIS A 100 6.53 3.09 6.47
C HIS A 100 5.66 3.34 7.70
N ALA A 101 6.27 3.42 8.89
CA ALA A 101 5.53 3.74 10.11
C ALA A 101 4.98 5.17 10.05
N LYS A 102 5.78 6.13 9.57
CA LYS A 102 5.33 7.51 9.37
C LYS A 102 4.14 7.57 8.42
N THR A 103 4.22 6.91 7.27
CA THR A 103 3.14 6.86 6.28
C THR A 103 1.87 6.29 6.90
N ASN A 104 1.98 5.17 7.62
CA ASN A 104 0.86 4.52 8.29
C ASN A 104 0.19 5.46 9.29
N LEU A 105 0.97 6.11 10.14
CA LEU A 105 0.45 7.05 11.15
C LEU A 105 -0.26 8.23 10.49
N LEU A 106 0.29 8.78 9.42
CA LEU A 106 -0.32 9.88 8.68
C LEU A 106 -1.63 9.45 8.02
N LEU A 107 -1.68 8.24 7.45
CA LEU A 107 -2.92 7.70 6.88
C LEU A 107 -4.00 7.55 7.95
N GLN A 108 -3.67 7.00 9.10
CA GLN A 108 -4.63 6.86 10.19
C GLN A 108 -5.11 8.21 10.71
N ALA A 109 -4.22 9.20 10.82
CA ALA A 109 -4.58 10.56 11.21
C ALA A 109 -5.53 11.22 10.20
N TYR A 110 -5.32 10.95 8.91
CA TYR A 110 -6.19 11.47 7.85
C TYR A 110 -7.57 10.81 7.86
N ILE A 111 -7.62 9.51 8.07
CA ILE A 111 -8.86 8.72 8.02
C ILE A 111 -9.73 8.93 9.27
N ALA A 112 -9.13 9.02 10.45
CA ALA A 112 -9.83 9.08 11.73
C ALA A 112 -10.91 10.18 11.82
N PRO A 113 -10.65 11.44 11.43
CA PRO A 113 -11.69 12.48 11.46
C PRO A 113 -12.85 12.20 10.50
N LYS A 114 -12.58 11.57 9.37
CA LYS A 114 -13.61 11.24 8.37
C LYS A 114 -14.54 10.15 8.87
N LEU A 115 -14.00 9.16 9.57
CA LEU A 115 -14.80 8.11 10.17
C LEU A 115 -15.75 8.68 11.24
N ARG A 116 -15.29 9.65 12.03
CA ARG A 116 -16.13 10.32 13.04
C ARG A 116 -17.29 11.06 12.41
N THR A 117 -17.11 11.62 11.22
CA THR A 117 -18.17 12.37 10.51
C THR A 117 -19.23 11.44 9.91
N LEU A 118 -18.86 10.19 9.61
CA LEU A 118 -19.75 9.19 9.04
C LEU A 118 -20.57 8.44 10.11
N LEU A 119 -20.15 8.50 11.34
CA LEU A 119 -20.82 7.89 12.49
C LEU A 119 -21.72 8.90 13.18
#